data_b06793cc5db58194ee3c9269aa488df8
#
_entry.id   b06793cc5db58194ee3c9269aa488df8
#
_cell.length_a   1.000
_cell.length_b   1.000
_cell.length_c   1.000
_cell.angle_alpha   90.00
_cell.angle_beta   90.00
_cell.angle_gamma   90.00
#
_symmetry.space_group_name_H-M   'P 1'
#
loop_
_entity.id
_entity.type
_entity.pdbx_description
1 polymer ?
#
loop_
_entity_poly.entity_id
_entity_poly.type
_entity_poly.pdbx_seq_one_letter_code
_entity_poly.pdbx_strand_id
1 'polypeptide(L)'
;MALTEFDLIQQFFSDMGASDHVLLGVGDDAAIIDTTDGWVLHVSTDTLTEGVHFLPDCAASDIAYRAVMTAASDLAAMGAAPRAMVLAISLPEPDTTWLAAFCTGLRDASADARLPLVGGDTTRGPLVITVTVMGETPAGQCLLRSGAAPGDRLCVSGTLGDAAAGLSLLQGELVASDPADAAFLTARFLRPTARIVLGESLRGSATAAIDISDGLMADSTHLASKSGVALHIDHRQLPRSTAFCAVVEPSQQLHYLLSGGDDYEVLFTLPQSVALPEGCTEIGRAMAGSGVSCDGMPTGKGYDHFGHR
;
A
#
# COMPACT_ATOMS: atom_id res chain seq x y z
N MET A 1 -0.07 -20.53 33.34
CA MET A 1 -1.50 -20.33 33.03
C MET A 1 -1.59 -19.94 31.59
N ALA A 2 -2.59 -20.39 30.85
CA ALA A 2 -2.82 -19.86 29.50
C ALA A 2 -3.24 -18.39 29.61
N LEU A 3 -2.65 -17.51 28.80
CA LEU A 3 -3.05 -16.12 28.74
C LEU A 3 -4.49 -16.02 28.20
N THR A 4 -5.30 -15.17 28.83
CA THR A 4 -6.63 -14.82 28.31
C THR A 4 -6.49 -13.79 27.19
N GLU A 5 -7.55 -13.60 26.41
CA GLU A 5 -7.63 -12.53 25.39
C GLU A 5 -7.29 -11.14 25.99
N PHE A 6 -7.87 -10.83 27.14
CA PHE A 6 -7.61 -9.55 27.82
C PHE A 6 -6.15 -9.41 28.28
N ASP A 7 -5.52 -10.52 28.74
CA ASP A 7 -4.09 -10.50 29.07
C ASP A 7 -3.23 -10.20 27.83
N LEU A 8 -3.60 -10.76 26.66
CA LEU A 8 -2.91 -10.48 25.39
C LEU A 8 -3.07 -9.01 24.97
N ILE A 9 -4.30 -8.47 25.00
CA ILE A 9 -4.57 -7.07 24.65
C ILE A 9 -3.77 -6.15 25.58
N GLN A 10 -3.84 -6.37 26.88
CA GLN A 10 -3.13 -5.55 27.86
C GLN A 10 -1.61 -5.63 27.70
N GLN A 11 -1.07 -6.81 27.45
CA GLN A 11 0.38 -7.02 27.36
C GLN A 11 0.99 -6.48 26.06
N PHE A 12 0.29 -6.62 24.93
CA PHE A 12 0.88 -6.41 23.62
C PHE A 12 0.40 -5.17 22.87
N PHE A 13 -0.80 -4.66 23.15
CA PHE A 13 -1.43 -3.61 22.33
C PHE A 13 -1.78 -2.33 23.09
N SER A 14 -1.85 -2.33 24.42
CA SER A 14 -2.38 -1.22 25.19
C SER A 14 -1.53 0.07 25.16
N ASP A 15 -0.25 -0.03 24.80
CA ASP A 15 0.69 1.12 24.80
C ASP A 15 0.89 1.77 23.40
N MET A 16 0.16 1.30 22.37
CA MET A 16 0.39 1.74 20.99
C MET A 16 -0.51 2.89 20.51
N GLY A 17 -1.47 3.35 21.33
CA GLY A 17 -2.49 4.31 20.96
C GLY A 17 -2.18 5.78 21.28
N ALA A 18 -0.99 6.13 21.76
CA ALA A 18 -0.70 7.49 22.18
C ALA A 18 -0.50 8.43 20.97
N SER A 19 -1.33 9.48 20.89
CA SER A 19 -1.25 10.54 19.88
C SER A 19 -2.05 11.75 20.37
N ASP A 20 -1.70 12.95 19.88
CA ASP A 20 -2.41 14.20 20.22
C ASP A 20 -3.90 14.18 19.77
N HIS A 21 -4.26 13.34 18.81
CA HIS A 21 -5.63 13.19 18.31
C HIS A 21 -6.40 12.04 18.97
N VAL A 22 -5.77 11.23 19.79
CA VAL A 22 -6.42 10.10 20.49
C VAL A 22 -6.76 10.53 21.91
N LEU A 23 -8.04 10.82 22.15
CA LEU A 23 -8.54 11.20 23.47
C LEU A 23 -8.74 9.97 24.36
N LEU A 24 -9.08 8.82 23.77
CA LEU A 24 -9.22 7.53 24.44
C LEU A 24 -8.79 6.42 23.45
N GLY A 25 -7.84 5.59 23.84
CA GLY A 25 -7.32 4.48 23.03
C GLY A 25 -7.82 3.13 23.50
N VAL A 26 -6.93 2.11 23.40
CA VAL A 26 -7.21 0.72 23.80
C VAL A 26 -7.57 0.63 25.29
N GLY A 27 -8.65 -0.09 25.64
CA GLY A 27 -9.01 -0.41 27.02
C GLY A 27 -10.44 -0.03 27.43
N ASP A 28 -11.22 0.59 26.56
CA ASP A 28 -12.65 0.86 26.73
C ASP A 28 -13.44 0.25 25.57
N ASP A 29 -14.78 0.34 25.57
CA ASP A 29 -15.64 -0.22 24.53
C ASP A 29 -15.39 0.38 23.14
N ALA A 30 -14.90 1.63 23.07
CA ALA A 30 -14.52 2.28 21.82
C ALA A 30 -13.40 3.32 22.03
N ALA A 31 -12.59 3.55 21.00
CA ALA A 31 -11.66 4.66 20.96
C ALA A 31 -12.40 5.99 20.70
N ILE A 32 -11.83 7.09 21.23
CA ILE A 32 -12.29 8.45 20.93
C ILE A 32 -11.15 9.18 20.20
N ILE A 33 -11.46 9.61 18.96
CA ILE A 33 -10.50 10.31 18.10
C ILE A 33 -11.02 11.72 17.86
N ASP A 34 -10.18 12.71 18.12
CA ASP A 34 -10.47 14.10 17.80
C ASP A 34 -10.27 14.36 16.31
N THR A 35 -11.22 15.05 15.67
CA THR A 35 -11.19 15.39 14.26
C THR A 35 -10.92 16.88 14.05
N THR A 36 -10.22 17.23 12.97
CA THR A 36 -9.87 18.61 12.67
C THR A 36 -11.08 19.36 12.09
N ASP A 37 -11.40 20.53 12.64
CA ASP A 37 -12.48 21.38 12.15
C ASP A 37 -12.28 21.74 10.65
N GLY A 38 -13.32 21.53 9.84
CA GLY A 38 -13.28 21.81 8.39
C GLY A 38 -12.56 20.74 7.56
N TRP A 39 -12.17 19.61 8.18
CA TRP A 39 -11.61 18.44 7.50
C TRP A 39 -12.65 17.33 7.36
N VAL A 40 -12.39 16.37 6.48
CA VAL A 40 -13.22 15.20 6.26
C VAL A 40 -12.43 13.93 6.56
N LEU A 41 -13.09 12.97 7.23
CA LEU A 41 -12.50 11.69 7.59
C LEU A 41 -12.52 10.72 6.41
N HIS A 42 -11.40 10.05 6.19
CA HIS A 42 -11.22 8.93 5.26
C HIS A 42 -11.03 7.66 6.07
N VAL A 43 -11.67 6.58 5.64
CA VAL A 43 -11.56 5.26 6.29
C VAL A 43 -11.33 4.23 5.20
N SER A 44 -10.29 3.40 5.37
CA SER A 44 -10.04 2.23 4.52
C SER A 44 -9.73 1.00 5.35
N THR A 45 -9.92 -0.19 4.78
CA THR A 45 -9.71 -1.46 5.47
C THR A 45 -9.10 -2.47 4.51
N ASP A 46 -7.96 -3.05 4.92
CA ASP A 46 -7.30 -4.15 4.23
C ASP A 46 -7.24 -5.40 5.09
N THR A 47 -7.35 -6.55 4.44
CA THR A 47 -7.25 -7.86 5.10
C THR A 47 -6.15 -8.69 4.43
N LEU A 48 -5.19 -9.14 5.22
CA LEU A 48 -4.13 -10.04 4.82
C LEU A 48 -4.39 -11.45 5.37
N THR A 49 -4.32 -12.44 4.50
CA THR A 49 -4.50 -13.87 4.84
C THR A 49 -3.23 -14.63 4.50
N GLU A 50 -2.80 -15.50 5.43
CA GLU A 50 -1.66 -16.40 5.23
C GLU A 50 -1.84 -17.28 3.98
N GLY A 51 -0.78 -17.42 3.20
CA GLY A 51 -0.77 -18.19 1.96
C GLY A 51 -1.42 -17.48 0.76
N VAL A 52 -2.00 -16.29 0.96
CA VAL A 52 -2.57 -15.44 -0.09
C VAL A 52 -1.78 -14.15 -0.23
N HIS A 53 -1.63 -13.40 0.86
CA HIS A 53 -1.00 -12.06 0.86
C HIS A 53 0.41 -12.06 1.45
N PHE A 54 0.77 -13.11 2.17
CA PHE A 54 2.12 -13.35 2.70
C PHE A 54 2.37 -14.87 2.82
N LEU A 55 3.64 -15.24 2.74
CA LEU A 55 4.06 -16.63 2.82
C LEU A 55 4.03 -17.13 4.28
N PRO A 56 3.76 -18.45 4.53
CA PRO A 56 3.69 -19.00 5.89
C PRO A 56 4.95 -18.78 6.72
N ASP A 57 6.13 -18.76 6.07
CA ASP A 57 7.42 -18.61 6.73
C ASP A 57 7.88 -17.15 6.89
N CYS A 58 7.02 -16.17 6.59
CA CYS A 58 7.34 -14.76 6.80
C CYS A 58 7.50 -14.46 8.29
N ALA A 59 8.48 -13.61 8.61
CA ALA A 59 8.67 -13.14 9.98
C ALA A 59 7.44 -12.35 10.47
N ALA A 60 6.99 -12.61 11.70
CA ALA A 60 5.83 -11.94 12.28
C ALA A 60 5.94 -10.40 12.24
N SER A 61 7.16 -9.86 12.45
CA SER A 61 7.41 -8.43 12.35
C SER A 61 7.17 -7.86 10.96
N ASP A 62 7.53 -8.61 9.90
CA ASP A 62 7.33 -8.16 8.52
C ASP A 62 5.86 -8.29 8.11
N ILE A 63 5.17 -9.33 8.59
CA ILE A 63 3.72 -9.49 8.39
C ILE A 63 2.97 -8.28 8.98
N ALA A 64 3.30 -7.90 10.23
CA ALA A 64 2.68 -6.74 10.88
C ALA A 64 2.96 -5.44 10.14
N TYR A 65 4.23 -5.22 9.77
CA TYR A 65 4.65 -4.03 9.04
C TYR A 65 3.91 -3.90 7.70
N ARG A 66 3.91 -5.01 6.92
CA ARG A 66 3.21 -5.07 5.64
C ARG A 66 1.72 -4.77 5.80
N ALA A 67 1.03 -5.38 6.77
CA ALA A 67 -0.39 -5.19 6.98
C ALA A 67 -0.78 -3.73 7.25
N VAL A 68 0.03 -2.99 7.99
CA VAL A 68 -0.22 -1.55 8.22
C VAL A 68 0.08 -0.73 6.98
N MET A 69 1.21 -1.00 6.30
CA MET A 69 1.63 -0.19 5.16
C MET A 69 0.74 -0.37 3.92
N THR A 70 0.20 -1.58 3.72
CA THR A 70 -0.77 -1.81 2.64
C THR A 70 -2.02 -0.95 2.86
N ALA A 71 -2.64 -1.02 4.04
CA ALA A 71 -3.80 -0.21 4.36
C ALA A 71 -3.49 1.32 4.34
N ALA A 72 -2.29 1.72 4.81
CA ALA A 72 -1.86 3.10 4.79
C ALA A 72 -1.66 3.67 3.36
N SER A 73 -1.41 2.80 2.38
CA SER A 73 -1.29 3.19 0.97
C SER A 73 -2.56 3.83 0.42
N ASP A 74 -3.73 3.38 0.85
CA ASP A 74 -5.01 4.00 0.50
C ASP A 74 -5.09 5.45 0.99
N LEU A 75 -4.61 5.73 2.21
CA LEU A 75 -4.56 7.10 2.71
C LEU A 75 -3.61 7.98 1.88
N ALA A 76 -2.48 7.42 1.45
CA ALA A 76 -1.55 8.12 0.56
C ALA A 76 -2.21 8.44 -0.79
N ALA A 77 -2.91 7.48 -1.39
CA ALA A 77 -3.64 7.66 -2.65
C ALA A 77 -4.74 8.74 -2.55
N MET A 78 -5.36 8.87 -1.37
CA MET A 78 -6.37 9.91 -1.08
C MET A 78 -5.77 11.25 -0.65
N GLY A 79 -4.44 11.33 -0.47
CA GLY A 79 -3.76 12.50 0.09
C GLY A 79 -4.15 12.77 1.55
N ALA A 80 -4.58 11.75 2.28
CA ALA A 80 -5.07 11.90 3.64
C ALA A 80 -3.92 11.87 4.66
N ALA A 81 -3.95 12.81 5.60
CA ALA A 81 -3.07 12.81 6.76
C ALA A 81 -3.52 11.71 7.74
N PRO A 82 -2.64 10.77 8.14
CA PRO A 82 -3.01 9.68 9.03
C PRO A 82 -3.47 10.17 10.41
N ARG A 83 -4.43 9.45 11.02
CA ARG A 83 -4.97 9.78 12.35
C ARG A 83 -4.91 8.60 13.31
N ALA A 84 -5.40 7.44 12.91
CA ALA A 84 -5.45 6.26 13.75
C ALA A 84 -5.59 4.99 12.93
N MET A 85 -5.36 3.83 13.57
CA MET A 85 -5.74 2.53 13.03
C MET A 85 -6.39 1.65 14.10
N VAL A 86 -7.20 0.69 13.67
CA VAL A 86 -7.66 -0.44 14.47
C VAL A 86 -7.21 -1.74 13.80
N LEU A 87 -6.93 -2.75 14.63
CA LEU A 87 -6.42 -4.05 14.20
C LEU A 87 -7.37 -5.16 14.64
N ALA A 88 -7.93 -5.91 13.70
CA ALA A 88 -8.57 -7.19 14.00
C ALA A 88 -7.62 -8.32 13.59
N ILE A 89 -7.28 -9.20 14.54
CA ILE A 89 -6.36 -10.32 14.32
C ILE A 89 -7.00 -11.64 14.74
N SER A 90 -6.97 -12.63 13.82
CA SER A 90 -7.31 -14.01 14.10
C SER A 90 -6.04 -14.83 14.17
N LEU A 91 -5.86 -15.62 15.24
CA LEU A 91 -4.68 -16.42 15.53
C LEU A 91 -5.07 -17.87 15.78
N PRO A 92 -4.32 -18.88 15.27
CA PRO A 92 -4.57 -20.29 15.58
C PRO A 92 -4.30 -20.61 17.06
N GLU A 93 -3.28 -19.96 17.64
CA GLU A 93 -2.90 -20.10 19.05
C GLU A 93 -2.21 -18.82 19.57
N PRO A 94 -2.25 -18.57 20.89
CA PRO A 94 -1.64 -17.38 21.49
C PRO A 94 -0.13 -17.57 21.74
N ASP A 95 0.67 -17.67 20.68
CA ASP A 95 2.14 -17.72 20.78
C ASP A 95 2.70 -16.34 21.16
N THR A 96 3.18 -16.23 22.40
CA THR A 96 3.73 -14.98 22.94
C THR A 96 5.03 -14.55 22.27
N THR A 97 5.83 -15.48 21.73
CA THR A 97 7.06 -15.17 21.00
C THR A 97 6.73 -14.57 19.64
N TRP A 98 5.79 -15.19 18.93
CA TRP A 98 5.27 -14.69 17.68
C TRP A 98 4.63 -13.29 17.85
N LEU A 99 3.77 -13.13 18.87
CA LEU A 99 3.10 -11.86 19.18
C LEU A 99 4.10 -10.76 19.55
N ALA A 100 5.15 -11.05 20.31
CA ALA A 100 6.18 -10.06 20.63
C ALA A 100 6.90 -9.55 19.37
N ALA A 101 7.23 -10.45 18.43
CA ALA A 101 7.82 -10.09 17.15
C ALA A 101 6.83 -9.32 16.27
N PHE A 102 5.57 -9.74 16.19
CA PHE A 102 4.49 -9.04 15.47
C PHE A 102 4.33 -7.60 15.98
N CYS A 103 4.24 -7.42 17.28
CA CYS A 103 4.12 -6.10 17.89
C CYS A 103 5.35 -5.21 17.67
N THR A 104 6.54 -5.78 17.49
CA THR A 104 7.72 -4.99 17.09
C THR A 104 7.51 -4.39 15.69
N GLY A 105 7.13 -5.21 14.71
CA GLY A 105 6.84 -4.71 13.36
C GLY A 105 5.64 -3.76 13.31
N LEU A 106 4.62 -4.01 14.14
CA LEU A 106 3.45 -3.13 14.26
C LEU A 106 3.82 -1.74 14.79
N ARG A 107 4.72 -1.66 15.80
CA ARG A 107 5.24 -0.37 16.30
C ARG A 107 6.06 0.36 15.27
N ASP A 108 6.95 -0.34 14.56
CA ASP A 108 7.74 0.23 13.46
C ASP A 108 6.81 0.86 12.41
N ALA A 109 5.84 0.08 11.93
CA ALA A 109 4.88 0.53 10.92
C ALA A 109 3.98 1.68 11.42
N SER A 110 3.53 1.62 12.67
CA SER A 110 2.75 2.68 13.33
C SER A 110 3.53 4.01 13.36
N ALA A 111 4.81 3.96 13.67
CA ALA A 111 5.68 5.14 13.68
C ALA A 111 5.91 5.68 12.27
N ASP A 112 6.28 4.82 11.31
CA ASP A 112 6.58 5.21 9.93
C ASP A 112 5.34 5.75 9.19
N ALA A 113 4.16 5.14 9.42
CA ALA A 113 2.90 5.58 8.85
C ALA A 113 2.20 6.70 9.66
N ARG A 114 2.69 7.04 10.84
CA ARG A 114 2.04 7.98 11.78
C ARG A 114 0.61 7.56 12.14
N LEU A 115 0.38 6.24 12.32
CA LEU A 115 -0.91 5.62 12.60
C LEU A 115 -0.90 4.96 13.99
N PRO A 116 -1.26 5.66 15.07
CA PRO A 116 -1.40 5.04 16.39
C PRO A 116 -2.49 3.97 16.37
N LEU A 117 -2.23 2.83 17.03
CA LEU A 117 -3.22 1.77 17.22
C LEU A 117 -4.15 2.16 18.38
N VAL A 118 -5.44 2.35 18.08
CA VAL A 118 -6.41 2.85 19.07
C VAL A 118 -7.41 1.81 19.53
N GLY A 119 -7.44 0.63 18.91
CA GLY A 119 -8.37 -0.44 19.26
C GLY A 119 -8.26 -1.62 18.31
N GLY A 120 -9.17 -2.58 18.48
CA GLY A 120 -9.21 -3.74 17.60
C GLY A 120 -9.94 -4.92 18.21
N ASP A 121 -9.70 -6.10 17.65
CA ASP A 121 -10.29 -7.36 18.09
C ASP A 121 -9.24 -8.48 17.99
N THR A 122 -9.29 -9.43 18.90
CA THR A 122 -8.41 -10.60 18.90
C THR A 122 -9.24 -11.86 19.05
N THR A 123 -9.19 -12.76 18.07
CA THR A 123 -10.00 -13.97 18.07
C THR A 123 -9.18 -15.20 17.70
N ARG A 124 -9.73 -16.38 17.93
CA ARG A 124 -9.10 -17.64 17.55
C ARG A 124 -9.60 -18.11 16.19
N GLY A 125 -8.68 -18.38 15.26
CA GLY A 125 -8.98 -18.90 13.93
C GLY A 125 -7.72 -19.04 13.07
N PRO A 126 -7.84 -19.21 11.75
CA PRO A 126 -6.70 -19.09 10.84
C PRO A 126 -6.00 -17.74 10.99
N LEU A 127 -4.71 -17.67 10.63
CA LEU A 127 -3.99 -16.38 10.69
C LEU A 127 -4.53 -15.42 9.62
N VAL A 128 -5.28 -14.42 10.11
CA VAL A 128 -5.86 -13.34 9.31
C VAL A 128 -5.66 -12.03 10.06
N ILE A 129 -5.23 -11.02 9.35
CA ILE A 129 -4.94 -9.69 9.89
C ILE A 129 -5.72 -8.66 9.10
N THR A 130 -6.57 -7.91 9.78
CA THR A 130 -7.35 -6.82 9.19
C THR A 130 -6.96 -5.51 9.85
N VAL A 131 -6.48 -4.56 9.07
CA VAL A 131 -6.13 -3.21 9.52
C VAL A 131 -7.12 -2.23 8.91
N THR A 132 -7.80 -1.47 9.77
CA THR A 132 -8.63 -0.34 9.34
C THR A 132 -7.90 0.94 9.70
N VAL A 133 -7.65 1.78 8.71
CA VAL A 133 -6.93 3.04 8.85
C VAL A 133 -7.88 4.23 8.71
N MET A 134 -7.59 5.27 9.45
CA MET A 134 -8.33 6.53 9.43
C MET A 134 -7.37 7.68 9.17
N GLY A 135 -7.76 8.59 8.28
CA GLY A 135 -6.99 9.78 7.93
C GLY A 135 -7.91 10.93 7.56
N GLU A 136 -7.38 12.13 7.42
CA GLU A 136 -8.16 13.32 7.14
C GLU A 136 -7.56 14.17 6.02
N THR A 137 -8.43 14.85 5.28
CA THR A 137 -8.05 15.93 4.35
C THR A 137 -8.88 17.17 4.61
N PRO A 138 -8.37 18.38 4.30
CA PRO A 138 -9.24 19.55 4.24
C PRO A 138 -10.42 19.27 3.30
N ALA A 139 -11.62 19.72 3.65
CA ALA A 139 -12.80 19.50 2.84
C ALA A 139 -12.59 20.00 1.39
N GLY A 140 -12.88 19.15 0.42
CA GLY A 140 -12.71 19.44 -1.00
C GLY A 140 -11.27 19.34 -1.54
N GLN A 141 -10.30 18.84 -0.75
CA GLN A 141 -8.91 18.68 -1.19
C GLN A 141 -8.43 17.22 -1.25
N CYS A 142 -9.33 16.25 -1.06
CA CYS A 142 -8.96 14.86 -1.23
C CYS A 142 -8.60 14.54 -2.69
N LEU A 143 -7.65 13.65 -2.87
CA LEU A 143 -7.36 13.04 -4.16
C LEU A 143 -8.39 11.96 -4.44
N LEU A 144 -8.77 11.82 -5.70
CA LEU A 144 -9.76 10.83 -6.14
C LEU A 144 -9.21 10.06 -7.35
N ARG A 145 -9.73 8.89 -7.60
CA ARG A 145 -9.49 8.16 -8.87
C ARG A 145 -10.12 8.87 -10.07
N SER A 146 -11.03 9.80 -9.85
CA SER A 146 -11.68 10.62 -10.87
C SER A 146 -11.08 12.03 -10.92
N GLY A 147 -11.08 12.65 -12.11
CA GLY A 147 -10.63 14.04 -12.27
C GLY A 147 -9.50 14.21 -13.29
N ALA A 148 -8.89 13.12 -13.76
CA ALA A 148 -7.93 13.21 -14.86
C ALA A 148 -8.58 13.77 -16.13
N ALA A 149 -7.89 14.67 -16.81
CA ALA A 149 -8.36 15.30 -18.04
C ALA A 149 -7.43 14.97 -19.22
N PRO A 150 -7.97 14.92 -20.46
CA PRO A 150 -7.13 14.78 -21.65
C PRO A 150 -6.04 15.86 -21.70
N GLY A 151 -4.79 15.43 -21.88
CA GLY A 151 -3.61 16.30 -21.84
C GLY A 151 -2.83 16.27 -20.54
N ASP A 152 -3.38 15.70 -19.46
CA ASP A 152 -2.63 15.48 -18.22
C ASP A 152 -1.51 14.47 -18.43
N ARG A 153 -0.40 14.66 -17.74
CA ARG A 153 0.69 13.70 -17.65
C ARG A 153 0.29 12.58 -16.68
N LEU A 154 0.59 11.34 -17.04
CA LEU A 154 0.47 10.19 -16.14
C LEU A 154 1.82 9.96 -15.45
N CYS A 155 1.83 9.97 -14.14
CA CYS A 155 3.05 9.93 -13.33
C CYS A 155 2.95 8.84 -12.27
N VAL A 156 4.11 8.30 -11.87
CA VAL A 156 4.21 7.31 -10.78
C VAL A 156 5.36 7.67 -9.85
N SER A 157 5.21 7.35 -8.57
CA SER A 157 6.28 7.47 -7.58
C SER A 157 7.23 6.25 -7.62
N GLY A 158 8.45 6.41 -7.12
CA GLY A 158 9.40 5.33 -6.88
C GLY A 158 9.73 4.46 -8.08
N THR A 159 9.80 3.14 -7.87
CA THR A 159 10.10 2.11 -8.88
C THR A 159 9.05 1.00 -8.84
N LEU A 160 8.86 0.34 -9.99
CA LEU A 160 7.82 -0.67 -10.19
C LEU A 160 8.41 -2.07 -10.36
N GLY A 161 7.61 -3.08 -10.00
CA GLY A 161 7.92 -4.50 -10.16
C GLY A 161 8.89 -5.05 -9.11
N ASP A 162 9.43 -4.22 -8.23
CA ASP A 162 10.37 -4.63 -7.18
C ASP A 162 9.74 -5.62 -6.20
N ALA A 163 8.51 -5.35 -5.76
CA ALA A 163 7.81 -6.20 -4.81
C ALA A 163 7.47 -7.56 -5.42
N ALA A 164 6.97 -7.61 -6.63
CA ALA A 164 6.69 -8.85 -7.34
C ALA A 164 7.96 -9.69 -7.59
N ALA A 165 9.10 -9.05 -7.94
CA ALA A 165 10.38 -9.72 -8.05
C ALA A 165 10.87 -10.23 -6.68
N GLY A 166 10.64 -9.47 -5.61
CA GLY A 166 10.92 -9.88 -4.23
C GLY A 166 10.12 -11.11 -3.80
N LEU A 167 8.84 -11.17 -4.15
CA LEU A 167 8.00 -12.35 -3.92
C LEU A 167 8.52 -13.56 -4.69
N SER A 168 8.87 -13.41 -5.97
CA SER A 168 9.44 -14.50 -6.79
C SER A 168 10.79 -15.01 -6.24
N LEU A 169 11.61 -14.13 -5.64
CA LEU A 169 12.83 -14.54 -4.92
C LEU A 169 12.50 -15.37 -3.68
N LEU A 170 11.52 -14.95 -2.87
CA LEU A 170 11.08 -15.68 -1.67
C LEU A 170 10.48 -17.04 -2.02
N GLN A 171 9.82 -17.16 -3.16
CA GLN A 171 9.27 -18.42 -3.69
C GLN A 171 10.31 -19.30 -4.38
N GLY A 172 11.54 -18.81 -4.59
CA GLY A 172 12.61 -19.54 -5.28
C GLY A 172 12.45 -19.60 -6.81
N GLU A 173 11.59 -18.77 -7.38
CA GLU A 173 11.36 -18.66 -8.83
C GLU A 173 12.43 -17.80 -9.51
N LEU A 174 13.01 -16.85 -8.78
CA LEU A 174 14.14 -16.03 -9.18
C LEU A 174 15.35 -16.30 -8.28
N VAL A 175 16.53 -16.00 -8.79
CA VAL A 175 17.81 -16.09 -8.06
C VAL A 175 18.59 -14.82 -8.30
N ALA A 176 18.98 -14.12 -7.23
CA ALA A 176 19.88 -12.99 -7.32
C ALA A 176 21.32 -13.43 -7.14
N SER A 177 22.21 -12.92 -7.97
CA SER A 177 23.65 -13.18 -7.85
C SER A 177 24.29 -12.36 -6.73
N ASP A 178 23.74 -11.16 -6.44
CA ASP A 178 24.17 -10.30 -5.34
C ASP A 178 23.16 -10.40 -4.19
N PRO A 179 23.57 -10.76 -2.96
CA PRO A 179 22.71 -10.77 -1.79
C PRO A 179 22.09 -9.40 -1.47
N ALA A 180 22.72 -8.29 -1.84
CA ALA A 180 22.20 -6.95 -1.62
C ALA A 180 20.96 -6.69 -2.51
N ASP A 181 21.00 -7.14 -3.77
CA ASP A 181 19.84 -7.04 -4.68
C ASP A 181 18.68 -7.90 -4.18
N ALA A 182 18.96 -9.12 -3.70
CA ALA A 182 17.96 -9.98 -3.09
C ALA A 182 17.31 -9.32 -1.86
N ALA A 183 18.14 -8.77 -0.97
CA ALA A 183 17.66 -8.10 0.25
C ALA A 183 16.80 -6.87 -0.08
N PHE A 184 17.19 -6.07 -1.06
CA PHE A 184 16.42 -4.91 -1.50
C PHE A 184 15.04 -5.33 -2.03
N LEU A 185 15.00 -6.26 -2.99
CA LEU A 185 13.75 -6.69 -3.63
C LEU A 185 12.80 -7.39 -2.62
N THR A 186 13.34 -8.29 -1.79
CA THR A 186 12.52 -8.94 -0.77
C THR A 186 11.99 -7.96 0.27
N ALA A 187 12.76 -6.93 0.63
CA ALA A 187 12.31 -5.87 1.52
C ALA A 187 11.15 -5.05 0.89
N ARG A 188 11.16 -4.82 -0.42
CA ARG A 188 10.05 -4.13 -1.12
C ARG A 188 8.72 -4.89 -0.98
N PHE A 189 8.75 -6.22 -1.00
CA PHE A 189 7.55 -7.05 -0.78
C PHE A 189 7.19 -7.13 0.71
N LEU A 190 8.15 -7.45 1.57
CA LEU A 190 7.90 -7.70 2.99
C LEU A 190 7.59 -6.43 3.78
N ARG A 191 8.23 -5.33 3.45
CA ARG A 191 8.12 -4.03 4.13
C ARG A 191 7.89 -2.89 3.12
N PRO A 192 6.72 -2.85 2.47
CA PRO A 192 6.39 -1.79 1.51
C PRO A 192 6.38 -0.42 2.18
N THR A 193 6.43 0.64 1.38
CA THR A 193 6.42 2.02 1.86
C THR A 193 5.17 2.72 1.37
N ALA A 194 4.26 3.06 2.28
CA ALA A 194 3.13 3.94 1.95
C ALA A 194 3.64 5.36 1.65
N ARG A 195 3.23 5.93 0.53
CA ARG A 195 3.70 7.23 0.02
C ARG A 195 2.92 8.41 0.62
N ILE A 196 2.69 8.40 1.94
CA ILE A 196 1.83 9.35 2.65
C ILE A 196 2.27 10.80 2.43
N VAL A 197 3.55 11.11 2.61
CA VAL A 197 4.09 12.47 2.44
C VAL A 197 3.89 12.98 1.01
N LEU A 198 4.10 12.10 0.02
CA LEU A 198 3.84 12.43 -1.38
C LEU A 198 2.34 12.69 -1.59
N GLY A 199 1.47 11.78 -1.15
CA GLY A 199 0.02 11.96 -1.26
C GLY A 199 -0.46 13.28 -0.69
N GLU A 200 -0.03 13.63 0.52
CA GLU A 200 -0.33 14.93 1.13
C GLU A 200 0.16 16.11 0.29
N SER A 201 1.34 16.01 -0.34
CA SER A 201 1.91 17.07 -1.20
C SER A 201 1.21 17.22 -2.54
N LEU A 202 0.53 16.18 -3.02
CA LEU A 202 -0.21 16.17 -4.28
C LEU A 202 -1.57 16.88 -4.18
N ARG A 203 -2.07 17.16 -2.98
CA ARG A 203 -3.33 17.88 -2.78
C ARG A 203 -3.34 19.22 -3.52
N GLY A 204 -4.42 19.48 -4.25
CA GLY A 204 -4.59 20.71 -5.02
C GLY A 204 -3.71 20.82 -6.27
N SER A 205 -2.84 19.84 -6.55
CA SER A 205 -1.98 19.82 -7.74
C SER A 205 -2.27 18.63 -8.65
N ALA A 206 -2.44 17.42 -8.12
CA ALA A 206 -2.84 16.26 -8.90
C ALA A 206 -4.34 16.32 -9.25
N THR A 207 -4.68 15.89 -10.45
CA THR A 207 -6.06 15.83 -10.95
C THR A 207 -6.75 14.52 -10.60
N ALA A 208 -6.01 13.40 -10.53
CA ALA A 208 -6.47 12.11 -10.03
C ALA A 208 -5.31 11.33 -9.44
N ALA A 209 -5.62 10.39 -8.53
CA ALA A 209 -4.62 9.50 -7.93
C ALA A 209 -5.23 8.16 -7.55
N ILE A 210 -4.38 7.12 -7.50
CA ILE A 210 -4.63 5.77 -7.02
C ILE A 210 -3.30 5.18 -6.56
N ASP A 211 -3.29 4.27 -5.60
CA ASP A 211 -2.10 3.45 -5.33
C ASP A 211 -2.00 2.25 -6.27
N ILE A 212 -0.82 1.63 -6.36
CA ILE A 212 -0.58 0.45 -7.19
C ILE A 212 -0.49 -0.77 -6.29
N SER A 213 -1.60 -1.49 -6.15
CA SER A 213 -1.73 -2.73 -5.38
C SER A 213 -1.88 -3.97 -6.25
N ASP A 214 -2.70 -3.90 -7.30
CA ASP A 214 -3.00 -5.02 -8.22
C ASP A 214 -2.13 -5.03 -9.48
N GLY A 215 -1.30 -3.99 -9.63
CA GLY A 215 -0.39 -3.78 -10.75
C GLY A 215 -0.78 -2.61 -11.64
N LEU A 216 0.23 -2.01 -12.27
CA LEU A 216 0.09 -0.75 -13.01
C LEU A 216 -1.06 -0.75 -14.02
N MET A 217 -1.25 -1.83 -14.77
CA MET A 217 -2.32 -1.90 -15.79
C MET A 217 -3.71 -1.96 -15.18
N ALA A 218 -3.88 -2.73 -14.09
CA ALA A 218 -5.17 -2.86 -13.40
C ALA A 218 -5.57 -1.52 -12.77
N ASP A 219 -4.67 -0.93 -11.99
CA ASP A 219 -4.93 0.30 -11.25
C ASP A 219 -5.08 1.49 -12.20
N SER A 220 -4.29 1.54 -13.30
CA SER A 220 -4.52 2.50 -14.39
C SER A 220 -5.92 2.36 -15.00
N THR A 221 -6.44 1.14 -15.13
CA THR A 221 -7.78 0.90 -15.67
C THR A 221 -8.86 1.47 -14.75
N HIS A 222 -8.68 1.33 -13.44
CA HIS A 222 -9.57 1.94 -12.45
C HIS A 222 -9.56 3.46 -12.52
N LEU A 223 -8.38 4.08 -12.59
CA LEU A 223 -8.23 5.53 -12.72
C LEU A 223 -8.84 6.05 -14.03
N ALA A 224 -8.53 5.40 -15.17
CA ALA A 224 -9.07 5.74 -16.48
C ALA A 224 -10.61 5.67 -16.50
N SER A 225 -11.17 4.59 -15.97
CA SER A 225 -12.63 4.37 -15.89
C SER A 225 -13.32 5.42 -15.03
N LYS A 226 -12.78 5.72 -13.84
CA LYS A 226 -13.36 6.71 -12.92
C LYS A 226 -13.25 8.14 -13.44
N SER A 227 -12.22 8.43 -14.23
CA SER A 227 -12.00 9.74 -14.83
C SER A 227 -12.69 9.91 -16.20
N GLY A 228 -13.13 8.83 -16.85
CA GLY A 228 -13.73 8.88 -18.17
C GLY A 228 -12.75 9.26 -19.28
N VAL A 229 -11.49 8.83 -19.17
CA VAL A 229 -10.40 9.11 -20.11
C VAL A 229 -9.74 7.83 -20.61
N ALA A 230 -8.97 7.92 -21.70
CA ALA A 230 -8.00 6.91 -22.05
C ALA A 230 -6.66 7.24 -21.39
N LEU A 231 -5.91 6.22 -20.93
CA LEU A 231 -4.53 6.37 -20.49
C LEU A 231 -3.59 5.66 -21.45
N HIS A 232 -2.52 6.35 -21.84
CA HIS A 232 -1.45 5.79 -22.64
C HIS A 232 -0.16 5.73 -21.81
N ILE A 233 0.42 4.54 -21.69
CA ILE A 233 1.66 4.28 -20.94
C ILE A 233 2.79 4.05 -21.94
N ASP A 234 3.89 4.78 -21.79
CA ASP A 234 5.15 4.51 -22.49
C ASP A 234 6.01 3.58 -21.62
N HIS A 235 6.06 2.30 -21.95
CA HIS A 235 6.80 1.29 -21.18
C HIS A 235 8.30 1.58 -21.06
N ARG A 236 8.87 2.39 -21.93
CA ARG A 236 10.29 2.79 -21.90
C ARG A 236 10.59 3.77 -20.78
N GLN A 237 9.56 4.49 -20.31
CA GLN A 237 9.64 5.46 -19.22
C GLN A 237 9.38 4.83 -17.83
N LEU A 238 8.97 3.55 -17.77
CA LEU A 238 8.67 2.91 -16.50
C LEU A 238 9.93 2.85 -15.62
N PRO A 239 9.88 3.40 -14.39
CA PRO A 239 11.02 3.43 -13.49
C PRO A 239 11.35 2.03 -12.96
N ARG A 240 12.62 1.67 -12.98
CA ARG A 240 13.15 0.38 -12.51
C ARG A 240 14.26 0.61 -11.52
N SER A 241 14.34 -0.21 -10.49
CA SER A 241 15.49 -0.22 -9.60
C SER A 241 16.71 -0.92 -10.26
N THR A 242 17.89 -0.62 -9.77
CA THR A 242 19.11 -1.31 -10.21
C THR A 242 19.04 -2.80 -9.88
N ALA A 243 18.54 -3.14 -8.68
CA ALA A 243 18.36 -4.52 -8.23
C ALA A 243 17.39 -5.29 -9.14
N PHE A 244 16.27 -4.68 -9.51
CA PHE A 244 15.30 -5.28 -10.44
C PHE A 244 15.96 -5.60 -11.80
N CYS A 245 16.70 -4.64 -12.36
CA CYS A 245 17.37 -4.83 -13.63
C CYS A 245 18.49 -5.90 -13.57
N ALA A 246 19.11 -6.10 -12.41
CA ALA A 246 20.14 -7.11 -12.20
C ALA A 246 19.59 -8.53 -12.02
N VAL A 247 18.36 -8.65 -11.47
CA VAL A 247 17.77 -9.95 -11.10
C VAL A 247 16.78 -10.46 -12.14
N VAL A 248 15.97 -9.56 -12.71
CA VAL A 248 14.90 -9.95 -13.64
C VAL A 248 15.40 -9.89 -15.09
N GLU A 249 15.30 -11.02 -15.79
CA GLU A 249 15.69 -11.11 -17.21
C GLU A 249 14.94 -10.08 -18.08
N PRO A 250 15.61 -9.40 -19.02
CA PRO A 250 14.99 -8.34 -19.83
C PRO A 250 13.68 -8.75 -20.51
N SER A 251 13.54 -10.00 -20.92
CA SER A 251 12.33 -10.54 -21.55
C SER A 251 11.13 -10.65 -20.61
N GLN A 252 11.37 -10.70 -19.30
CA GLN A 252 10.34 -10.82 -18.25
C GLN A 252 10.01 -9.49 -17.59
N GLN A 253 10.93 -8.50 -17.64
CA GLN A 253 10.79 -7.23 -16.92
C GLN A 253 9.44 -6.56 -17.15
N LEU A 254 8.97 -6.54 -18.41
CA LEU A 254 7.74 -5.84 -18.73
C LEU A 254 6.50 -6.46 -18.07
N HIS A 255 6.50 -7.78 -17.89
CA HIS A 255 5.43 -8.46 -17.15
C HIS A 255 5.38 -8.01 -15.69
N TYR A 256 6.53 -8.01 -15.00
CA TYR A 256 6.60 -7.53 -13.62
C TYR A 256 6.19 -6.07 -13.48
N LEU A 257 6.62 -5.20 -14.40
CA LEU A 257 6.32 -3.77 -14.36
C LEU A 257 4.84 -3.44 -14.62
N LEU A 258 4.17 -4.20 -15.48
CA LEU A 258 2.79 -3.93 -15.88
C LEU A 258 1.75 -4.67 -15.04
N SER A 259 2.07 -5.90 -14.61
CA SER A 259 1.13 -6.81 -13.94
C SER A 259 1.58 -7.23 -12.55
N GLY A 260 2.79 -6.87 -12.12
CA GLY A 260 3.25 -7.08 -10.76
C GLY A 260 2.47 -6.19 -9.81
N GLY A 261 1.89 -6.77 -8.78
CA GLY A 261 1.23 -6.05 -7.69
C GLY A 261 2.19 -5.75 -6.55
N ASP A 262 1.63 -5.24 -5.46
CA ASP A 262 2.31 -5.00 -4.18
C ASP A 262 3.35 -3.88 -4.17
N ASP A 263 3.41 -3.04 -5.20
CA ASP A 263 4.38 -1.93 -5.25
C ASP A 263 4.05 -0.80 -4.26
N TYR A 264 2.76 -0.55 -4.00
CA TYR A 264 2.25 0.51 -3.11
C TYR A 264 2.84 1.89 -3.41
N GLU A 265 3.15 2.11 -4.69
CA GLU A 265 3.48 3.42 -5.23
C GLU A 265 2.21 4.19 -5.59
N VAL A 266 2.28 5.51 -5.69
CA VAL A 266 1.14 6.33 -6.10
C VAL A 266 1.22 6.60 -7.60
N LEU A 267 0.18 6.19 -8.33
CA LEU A 267 -0.09 6.56 -9.71
C LEU A 267 -1.01 7.78 -9.72
N PHE A 268 -0.62 8.83 -10.42
CA PHE A 268 -1.37 10.08 -10.40
C PHE A 268 -1.28 10.81 -11.72
N THR A 269 -2.21 11.75 -11.94
CA THR A 269 -2.20 12.63 -13.11
C THR A 269 -1.92 14.08 -12.71
N LEU A 270 -1.13 14.77 -13.53
CA LEU A 270 -0.75 16.17 -13.34
C LEU A 270 -1.02 17.00 -14.59
N PRO A 271 -1.56 18.23 -14.46
CA PRO A 271 -1.55 19.21 -15.54
C PRO A 271 -0.12 19.48 -16.03
N GLN A 272 0.03 19.80 -17.32
CA GLN A 272 1.34 20.09 -17.92
C GLN A 272 2.10 21.24 -17.23
N SER A 273 1.38 22.18 -16.62
CA SER A 273 1.94 23.38 -15.97
C SER A 273 2.47 23.12 -14.54
N VAL A 274 2.14 21.98 -13.93
CA VAL A 274 2.55 21.65 -12.56
C VAL A 274 3.91 20.95 -12.60
N ALA A 275 4.84 21.32 -11.72
CA ALA A 275 6.14 20.65 -11.63
C ALA A 275 5.98 19.20 -11.16
N LEU A 276 6.79 18.29 -11.72
CA LEU A 276 6.82 16.90 -11.27
C LEU A 276 7.51 16.84 -9.89
N PRO A 277 6.90 16.19 -8.88
CA PRO A 277 7.54 16.00 -7.59
C PRO A 277 8.83 15.16 -7.68
N GLU A 278 9.76 15.40 -6.77
CA GLU A 278 10.99 14.61 -6.66
C GLU A 278 10.67 13.14 -6.39
N GLY A 279 11.44 12.23 -6.99
CA GLY A 279 11.25 10.78 -6.86
C GLY A 279 10.05 10.24 -7.65
N CYS A 280 9.44 11.05 -8.52
CA CYS A 280 8.36 10.64 -9.42
C CYS A 280 8.82 10.65 -10.89
N THR A 281 8.17 9.83 -11.70
CA THR A 281 8.47 9.68 -13.13
C THR A 281 7.21 9.88 -13.95
N GLU A 282 7.28 10.69 -15.02
CA GLU A 282 6.25 10.72 -16.05
C GLU A 282 6.35 9.45 -16.89
N ILE A 283 5.27 8.67 -16.93
CA ILE A 283 5.21 7.38 -17.62
C ILE A 283 4.22 7.34 -18.78
N GLY A 284 3.56 8.45 -19.05
CA GLY A 284 2.53 8.51 -20.09
C GLY A 284 1.63 9.72 -19.98
N ARG A 285 0.43 9.60 -20.51
CA ARG A 285 -0.55 10.72 -20.52
C ARG A 285 -1.99 10.28 -20.64
N ALA A 286 -2.90 11.13 -20.17
CA ALA A 286 -4.33 11.00 -20.37
C ALA A 286 -4.74 11.59 -21.74
N MET A 287 -5.67 10.91 -22.40
CA MET A 287 -6.19 11.25 -23.72
C MET A 287 -7.72 11.17 -23.75
N ALA A 288 -8.34 11.80 -24.74
CA ALA A 288 -9.75 11.58 -25.00
C ALA A 288 -10.01 10.11 -25.41
N GLY A 289 -11.06 9.49 -24.84
CA GLY A 289 -11.40 8.10 -25.09
C GLY A 289 -11.59 7.32 -23.80
N SER A 290 -11.36 6.01 -23.81
CA SER A 290 -11.50 5.13 -22.67
C SER A 290 -10.48 3.99 -22.72
N GLY A 291 -10.20 3.39 -21.55
CA GLY A 291 -9.31 2.25 -21.40
C GLY A 291 -7.84 2.64 -21.24
N VAL A 292 -6.98 1.63 -21.15
CA VAL A 292 -5.53 1.79 -20.97
C VAL A 292 -4.80 1.11 -22.13
N SER A 293 -3.77 1.76 -22.64
CA SER A 293 -2.88 1.23 -23.66
C SER A 293 -1.42 1.38 -23.25
N CYS A 294 -0.62 0.40 -23.65
CA CYS A 294 0.83 0.44 -23.52
C CYS A 294 1.44 0.05 -24.86
N ASP A 295 2.44 0.79 -25.35
CA ASP A 295 3.03 0.61 -26.68
C ASP A 295 3.36 -0.87 -27.00
N GLY A 296 2.63 -1.45 -27.98
CA GLY A 296 2.90 -2.80 -28.49
C GLY A 296 2.49 -3.96 -27.59
N MET A 297 1.82 -3.71 -26.47
CA MET A 297 1.44 -4.75 -25.52
C MET A 297 -0.07 -4.97 -25.47
N PRO A 298 -0.53 -6.24 -25.35
CA PRO A 298 -1.92 -6.50 -25.00
C PRO A 298 -2.21 -6.00 -23.60
N THR A 299 -3.42 -5.47 -23.38
CA THR A 299 -3.91 -5.08 -22.06
C THR A 299 -3.94 -6.30 -21.14
N GLY A 300 -3.01 -6.37 -20.17
CA GLY A 300 -3.00 -7.41 -19.15
C GLY A 300 -4.13 -7.20 -18.14
N LYS A 301 -4.59 -8.31 -17.54
CA LYS A 301 -5.45 -8.25 -16.35
C LYS A 301 -4.53 -8.19 -15.12
N GLY A 302 -4.84 -7.35 -14.13
CA GLY A 302 -4.19 -7.36 -12.84
C GLY A 302 -4.62 -8.56 -11.98
N TYR A 303 -4.18 -8.56 -10.73
CA TYR A 303 -4.57 -9.57 -9.76
C TYR A 303 -6.08 -9.54 -9.51
N ASP A 304 -6.70 -10.70 -9.36
CA ASP A 304 -8.13 -10.84 -9.06
C ASP A 304 -8.30 -12.02 -8.08
N HIS A 305 -8.80 -11.75 -6.88
CA HIS A 305 -9.02 -12.77 -5.83
C HIS A 305 -9.93 -13.93 -6.27
N PHE A 306 -10.85 -13.69 -7.21
CA PHE A 306 -11.82 -14.67 -7.70
C PHE A 306 -11.63 -15.00 -9.19
N GLY A 307 -10.58 -14.43 -9.82
CA GLY A 307 -10.22 -14.72 -11.20
C GLY A 307 -9.72 -16.16 -11.37
N HIS A 308 -10.10 -16.82 -12.45
CA HIS A 308 -9.51 -18.12 -12.81
C HIS A 308 -8.02 -17.88 -13.14
N ARG A 309 -7.14 -18.60 -12.42
CA ARG A 309 -5.71 -18.69 -12.70
C ARG A 309 -5.47 -19.41 -14.04
#